data_3c592145832fabb317da322699d6a75c
#
_entry.id   3c592145832fabb317da322699d6a75c
#
_cell.length_a   1.000
_cell.length_b   1.000
_cell.length_c   1.000
_cell.angle_alpha   90.00
_cell.angle_beta   90.00
_cell.angle_gamma   90.00
#
_symmetry.space_group_name_H-M   'P 1'
#
loop_
_entity.id
_entity.type
_entity.pdbx_description
1 polymer ?
#
loop_
_entity_poly.entity_id
_entity_poly.type
_entity_poly.pdbx_seq_one_letter_code
_entity_poly.pdbx_strand_id
1 'polypeptide(L)'
;MLAPVGFREKLSRRAFLQGGTAIAGFALVAAACGGSSDGDSAEGGAENLASGDWSRVINQASGTLAMYTWGDYNDPELVGALAASTLNVTMKVDYYGSNEDLITKLATSGGSSGFDIVVPTGPYVTQMIEKGLIQKLDKSLIPNMVNVDPNYLGQSWDPTNDYSVCKNWGTTGFFYDTSKISKELTTWQDFIDTCMGEASGNCSVIDAAPNYCGMWFWANGINWNTEKKEDIDACEKFLVEEFAQHIKAFDSYPSTKLAEGAFSIAMAWNGDARQAFTRIEEAGGDPSVWKWVLGTPNTELWMDTYCVAAGAPNAEAAHAWINWDLIPEVSIKDLSYHGYHTGMKNMSDLIAEIAPDLTRGEIIFYDDDQIATMQTQVITPALDRLIDILNKSKAKAGG
;
A
#
# COMPACT_ATOMS: atom_id res chain seq x y z
N MET A 1 14.67 6.12 -3.94
CA MET A 1 14.79 7.51 -3.50
C MET A 1 14.74 7.58 -2.00
N LEU A 2 15.34 8.58 -1.37
CA LEU A 2 15.80 8.47 0.01
C LEU A 2 14.86 9.25 0.93
N ALA A 3 14.46 8.67 2.08
CA ALA A 3 13.78 9.42 3.15
C ALA A 3 14.51 10.75 3.44
N PRO A 4 13.83 11.78 3.96
CA PRO A 4 14.49 13.04 4.32
C PRO A 4 15.75 12.80 5.13
N VAL A 5 16.81 13.58 4.87
CA VAL A 5 18.14 13.40 5.48
C VAL A 5 18.07 13.30 7.01
N GLY A 6 17.20 14.07 7.66
CA GLY A 6 16.99 14.03 9.11
C GLY A 6 16.40 12.72 9.63
N PHE A 7 15.53 12.07 8.86
CA PHE A 7 14.97 10.76 9.22
C PHE A 7 16.02 9.65 9.16
N ARG A 8 16.92 9.72 8.18
CA ARG A 8 18.03 8.76 8.04
C ARG A 8 19.04 8.84 9.17
N GLU A 9 19.33 10.03 9.65
CA GLU A 9 20.27 10.21 10.77
C GLU A 9 19.68 9.63 12.07
N LYS A 10 18.37 9.75 12.29
CA LYS A 10 17.69 9.21 13.48
C LYS A 10 17.55 7.69 13.47
N LEU A 11 17.40 7.08 12.30
CA LEU A 11 17.42 5.62 12.09
C LEU A 11 18.79 5.13 11.61
N SER A 12 19.86 5.78 12.03
CA SER A 12 21.21 5.30 11.74
C SER A 12 21.40 3.87 12.26
N ARG A 13 22.28 3.10 11.60
CA ARG A 13 22.64 1.73 12.02
C ARG A 13 22.84 1.57 13.52
N ARG A 14 23.28 2.63 14.18
CA ARG A 14 23.58 2.64 15.62
C ARG A 14 22.31 2.70 16.47
N ALA A 15 21.30 3.47 16.06
CA ALA A 15 20.01 3.53 16.74
C ALA A 15 19.19 2.26 16.51
N PHE A 16 19.20 1.74 15.28
CA PHE A 16 18.52 0.50 14.94
C PHE A 16 19.17 -0.73 15.62
N LEU A 17 20.50 -0.80 15.64
CA LEU A 17 21.22 -1.85 16.35
C LEU A 17 21.10 -1.72 17.88
N GLN A 18 20.94 -0.51 18.42
CA GLN A 18 20.67 -0.30 19.85
C GLN A 18 19.22 -0.69 20.22
N GLY A 19 18.25 -0.45 19.36
CA GLY A 19 16.88 -0.98 19.50
C GLY A 19 16.86 -2.52 19.43
N GLY A 20 17.55 -3.11 18.45
CA GLY A 20 17.66 -4.56 18.30
C GLY A 20 18.38 -5.25 19.48
N THR A 21 19.38 -4.61 20.07
CA THR A 21 20.07 -5.14 21.26
C THR A 21 19.25 -5.02 22.54
N ALA A 22 18.33 -4.07 22.64
CA ALA A 22 17.38 -4.03 23.74
C ALA A 22 16.41 -5.23 23.69
N ILE A 23 16.00 -5.68 22.50
CA ILE A 23 15.19 -6.89 22.31
C ILE A 23 15.96 -8.16 22.77
N ALA A 24 17.25 -8.25 22.49
CA ALA A 24 18.08 -9.37 22.94
C ALA A 24 18.43 -9.33 24.43
N GLY A 25 18.43 -8.13 25.05
CA GLY A 25 18.73 -7.94 26.49
C GLY A 25 17.57 -8.29 27.42
N PHE A 26 16.34 -8.23 26.97
CA PHE A 26 15.15 -8.54 27.79
C PHE A 26 14.88 -10.04 27.97
N ALA A 27 15.38 -10.89 27.10
CA ALA A 27 15.22 -12.35 27.22
C ALA A 27 16.04 -12.98 28.37
N LEU A 28 16.97 -12.23 28.98
CA LEU A 28 17.84 -12.74 30.05
C LEU A 28 17.40 -12.41 31.47
N VAL A 29 16.33 -11.61 31.67
CA VAL A 29 15.87 -11.17 33.01
C VAL A 29 14.62 -11.92 33.51
N ALA A 30 13.95 -12.71 32.66
CA ALA A 30 12.72 -13.42 33.03
C ALA A 30 12.94 -14.76 33.75
N ALA A 31 14.18 -15.14 34.14
CA ALA A 31 14.49 -16.42 34.75
C ALA A 31 14.74 -16.38 36.28
N ALA A 32 14.35 -15.30 36.98
CA ALA A 32 14.47 -15.28 38.44
C ALA A 32 13.32 -14.48 39.10
N CYS A 33 12.43 -15.20 39.72
CA CYS A 33 11.57 -14.91 40.86
C CYS A 33 10.08 -15.18 40.62
N GLY A 34 9.63 -16.33 41.09
CA GLY A 34 8.24 -16.60 41.37
C GLY A 34 7.78 -15.87 42.62
N GLY A 35 6.50 -15.43 42.65
CA GLY A 35 5.85 -14.85 43.82
C GLY A 35 4.55 -14.18 43.41
N SER A 36 3.44 -14.80 43.81
CA SER A 36 2.06 -14.34 43.70
C SER A 36 1.77 -13.06 44.49
N SER A 37 0.99 -12.14 43.91
CA SER A 37 -0.15 -11.51 44.65
C SER A 37 -0.93 -10.55 43.75
N ASP A 38 -2.26 -10.59 43.93
CA ASP A 38 -3.31 -9.79 43.32
C ASP A 38 -3.16 -8.29 43.54
N GLY A 39 -3.58 -7.47 42.57
CA GLY A 39 -3.72 -6.03 42.74
C GLY A 39 -4.04 -5.31 41.42
N ASP A 40 -5.33 -5.08 41.24
CA ASP A 40 -5.96 -4.28 40.21
C ASP A 40 -5.45 -2.81 40.22
N SER A 41 -4.95 -2.29 39.13
CA SER A 41 -4.95 -0.86 38.79
C SER A 41 -4.59 -0.65 37.32
N ALA A 42 -5.56 -0.10 36.60
CA ALA A 42 -5.41 0.36 35.24
C ALA A 42 -4.47 1.58 35.17
N GLU A 43 -3.30 1.40 34.59
CA GLU A 43 -2.50 2.47 34.01
C GLU A 43 -2.05 2.04 32.61
N GLY A 44 -2.55 2.78 31.60
CA GLY A 44 -2.17 2.60 30.20
C GLY A 44 -0.71 3.04 30.00
N GLY A 45 0.21 2.09 30.16
CA GLY A 45 1.58 2.20 29.70
C GLY A 45 1.72 1.33 28.46
N ALA A 46 2.57 1.71 27.53
CA ALA A 46 2.93 0.93 26.34
C ALA A 46 3.31 -0.51 26.78
N GLU A 47 2.31 -1.40 26.81
CA GLU A 47 2.51 -2.79 27.19
C GLU A 47 3.31 -3.50 26.07
N ASN A 48 4.52 -3.85 26.44
CA ASN A 48 5.34 -4.95 25.98
C ASN A 48 4.84 -5.62 24.69
N LEU A 49 5.13 -5.03 23.54
CA LEU A 49 4.71 -5.45 22.21
C LEU A 49 5.46 -6.70 21.70
N ALA A 50 6.29 -7.31 22.51
CA ALA A 50 7.10 -8.45 22.12
C ALA A 50 7.09 -9.57 23.17
N SER A 51 5.99 -10.31 23.30
CA SER A 51 5.93 -11.49 24.17
C SER A 51 6.27 -12.80 23.47
N GLY A 52 6.91 -12.80 22.30
CA GLY A 52 7.31 -13.99 21.55
C GLY A 52 8.79 -14.31 21.63
N ASP A 53 9.15 -15.59 21.49
CA ASP A 53 10.55 -16.02 21.31
C ASP A 53 11.00 -15.73 19.87
N TRP A 54 11.47 -14.49 19.66
CA TRP A 54 11.99 -14.00 18.38
C TRP A 54 13.27 -14.69 17.92
N SER A 55 14.04 -15.26 18.87
CA SER A 55 15.31 -15.89 18.57
C SER A 55 15.12 -17.07 17.62
N ARG A 56 14.04 -17.81 17.72
CA ARG A 56 13.74 -18.91 16.82
C ARG A 56 13.45 -18.43 15.40
N VAL A 57 12.67 -17.37 15.24
CA VAL A 57 12.28 -16.83 13.94
C VAL A 57 13.44 -16.14 13.24
N ILE A 58 14.20 -15.32 13.96
CA ILE A 58 15.38 -14.61 13.41
C ILE A 58 16.49 -15.60 13.08
N ASN A 59 16.78 -16.58 13.94
CA ASN A 59 17.87 -17.53 13.75
C ASN A 59 17.61 -18.57 12.65
N GLN A 60 16.37 -18.77 12.23
CA GLN A 60 16.01 -19.64 11.12
C GLN A 60 15.95 -18.91 9.78
N ALA A 61 15.87 -17.58 9.78
CA ALA A 61 15.95 -16.79 8.57
C ALA A 61 17.40 -16.85 8.04
N SER A 62 17.57 -17.38 6.85
CA SER A 62 18.89 -17.41 6.18
C SER A 62 18.71 -17.65 4.69
N GLY A 63 19.73 -17.24 3.91
CA GLY A 63 19.77 -17.49 2.49
C GLY A 63 19.06 -16.41 1.66
N THR A 64 18.43 -16.80 0.56
CA THR A 64 17.72 -15.88 -0.34
C THR A 64 16.23 -15.91 -0.04
N LEU A 65 15.63 -14.74 0.16
CA LEU A 65 14.19 -14.55 0.30
C LEU A 65 13.67 -13.83 -0.94
N ALA A 66 12.75 -14.43 -1.66
CA ALA A 66 12.20 -13.89 -2.89
C ALA A 66 10.80 -13.27 -2.64
N MET A 67 10.68 -11.98 -2.93
CA MET A 67 9.42 -11.23 -2.83
C MET A 67 8.92 -10.82 -4.21
N TYR A 68 7.63 -10.97 -4.46
CA TYR A 68 6.96 -10.47 -5.66
C TYR A 68 5.91 -9.45 -5.24
N THR A 69 6.12 -8.20 -5.58
CA THR A 69 5.39 -7.04 -5.04
C THR A 69 5.18 -5.95 -6.08
N TRP A 70 4.58 -4.84 -5.67
CA TRP A 70 4.40 -3.64 -6.49
C TRP A 70 5.71 -2.86 -6.65
N GLY A 71 5.83 -2.06 -7.71
CA GLY A 71 6.97 -1.17 -7.91
C GLY A 71 7.01 -0.03 -6.88
N ASP A 72 8.21 0.44 -6.52
CA ASP A 72 8.44 1.55 -5.57
C ASP A 72 7.72 1.41 -4.20
N TYR A 73 7.55 0.18 -3.73
CA TYR A 73 6.65 -0.20 -2.63
C TYR A 73 7.33 -0.69 -1.35
N ASN A 74 8.63 -0.76 -1.33
CA ASN A 74 9.46 -1.06 -0.16
C ASN A 74 10.70 -0.17 -0.13
N ASP A 75 11.08 0.30 1.05
CA ASP A 75 12.33 1.06 1.21
C ASP A 75 13.53 0.20 0.78
N PRO A 76 14.34 0.67 -0.20
CA PRO A 76 15.49 -0.07 -0.69
C PRO A 76 16.51 -0.44 0.39
N GLU A 77 16.61 0.32 1.47
CA GLU A 77 17.49 0.00 2.59
C GLU A 77 16.92 -1.15 3.42
N LEU A 78 15.58 -1.22 3.61
CA LEU A 78 14.92 -2.33 4.30
C LEU A 78 15.12 -3.65 3.53
N VAL A 79 14.80 -3.67 2.25
CA VAL A 79 14.97 -4.88 1.42
C VAL A 79 16.44 -5.19 1.09
N GLY A 80 17.34 -4.28 1.37
CA GLY A 80 18.78 -4.42 1.13
C GLY A 80 19.58 -4.70 2.40
N ALA A 81 20.32 -3.68 2.83
CA ALA A 81 21.32 -3.80 3.91
C ALA A 81 20.72 -4.16 5.27
N LEU A 82 19.50 -3.69 5.58
CA LEU A 82 18.86 -3.97 6.87
C LEU A 82 18.34 -5.41 6.95
N ALA A 83 17.74 -5.95 5.88
CA ALA A 83 17.35 -7.35 5.83
C ALA A 83 18.56 -8.27 5.99
N ALA A 84 19.66 -7.97 5.29
CA ALA A 84 20.90 -8.74 5.37
C ALA A 84 21.52 -8.72 6.78
N SER A 85 21.52 -7.56 7.43
CA SER A 85 22.14 -7.40 8.76
C SER A 85 21.26 -7.88 9.92
N THR A 86 19.94 -7.84 9.76
CA THR A 86 18.99 -8.15 10.84
C THR A 86 18.45 -9.57 10.74
N LEU A 87 18.03 -9.97 9.53
CA LEU A 87 17.40 -11.28 9.29
C LEU A 87 18.37 -12.29 8.68
N ASN A 88 19.61 -11.91 8.36
CA ASN A 88 20.59 -12.75 7.65
C ASN A 88 20.05 -13.30 6.32
N VAL A 89 19.26 -12.53 5.61
CA VAL A 89 18.68 -12.89 4.30
C VAL A 89 19.15 -11.93 3.20
N THR A 90 19.31 -12.47 2.00
CA THR A 90 19.48 -11.67 0.79
C THR A 90 18.15 -11.59 0.08
N MET A 91 17.52 -10.39 0.07
CA MET A 91 16.27 -10.18 -0.62
C MET A 91 16.45 -10.16 -2.14
N LYS A 92 15.55 -10.84 -2.85
CA LYS A 92 15.32 -10.67 -4.28
C LYS A 92 13.90 -10.17 -4.44
N VAL A 93 13.76 -8.98 -4.99
CA VAL A 93 12.46 -8.33 -5.17
C VAL A 93 12.17 -8.21 -6.65
N ASP A 94 11.10 -8.87 -7.09
CA ASP A 94 10.54 -8.74 -8.44
C ASP A 94 9.23 -7.97 -8.37
N TYR A 95 8.85 -7.32 -9.47
CA TYR A 95 7.71 -6.43 -9.51
C TYR A 95 6.67 -6.88 -10.55
N TYR A 96 5.40 -6.57 -10.27
CA TYR A 96 4.29 -6.76 -11.19
C TYR A 96 3.46 -5.48 -11.32
N GLY A 97 2.68 -5.39 -12.39
CA GLY A 97 1.85 -4.23 -12.69
C GLY A 97 0.37 -4.41 -12.34
N SER A 98 -0.08 -5.66 -12.08
CA SER A 98 -1.48 -5.95 -11.76
C SER A 98 -1.61 -7.23 -10.92
N ASN A 99 -2.71 -7.36 -10.15
CA ASN A 99 -3.01 -8.60 -9.43
C ASN A 99 -3.22 -9.78 -10.39
N GLU A 100 -3.72 -9.53 -11.59
CA GLU A 100 -3.90 -10.54 -12.65
C GLU A 100 -2.55 -11.10 -13.10
N ASP A 101 -1.52 -10.25 -13.25
CA ASP A 101 -0.15 -10.67 -13.58
C ASP A 101 0.43 -11.53 -12.46
N LEU A 102 0.27 -11.10 -11.19
CA LEU A 102 0.65 -11.87 -10.01
C LEU A 102 0.02 -13.26 -10.03
N ILE A 103 -1.31 -13.34 -10.15
CA ILE A 103 -2.05 -14.60 -10.12
C ILE A 103 -1.63 -15.50 -11.30
N THR A 104 -1.51 -14.94 -12.49
CA THR A 104 -1.07 -15.68 -13.68
C THR A 104 0.33 -16.24 -13.50
N LYS A 105 1.26 -15.45 -12.98
CA LYS A 105 2.64 -15.88 -12.71
C LYS A 105 2.70 -17.04 -11.73
N LEU A 106 1.93 -16.97 -10.63
CA LEU A 106 1.88 -18.04 -9.65
C LEU A 106 1.20 -19.30 -10.20
N ALA A 107 0.09 -19.15 -10.91
CA ALA A 107 -0.67 -20.27 -11.46
C ALA A 107 0.11 -21.06 -12.54
N THR A 108 0.86 -20.37 -13.40
CA THR A 108 1.62 -21.00 -14.49
C THR A 108 2.89 -21.72 -14.00
N SER A 109 3.33 -21.46 -12.79
CA SER A 109 4.55 -22.06 -12.24
C SER A 109 4.35 -23.44 -11.58
N GLY A 110 3.15 -24.02 -11.66
CA GLY A 110 2.86 -25.39 -11.19
C GLY A 110 2.98 -25.57 -9.66
N GLY A 111 2.73 -24.52 -8.89
CA GLY A 111 2.74 -24.56 -7.42
C GLY A 111 4.10 -24.27 -6.78
N SER A 112 5.13 -23.96 -7.58
CA SER A 112 6.43 -23.50 -7.08
C SER A 112 6.90 -22.34 -7.94
N SER A 113 6.45 -21.14 -7.61
CA SER A 113 6.83 -19.92 -8.34
C SER A 113 8.27 -19.48 -8.09
N GLY A 114 8.91 -20.02 -7.06
CA GLY A 114 10.20 -19.56 -6.57
C GLY A 114 10.10 -18.30 -5.69
N PHE A 115 8.91 -17.76 -5.50
CA PHE A 115 8.67 -16.67 -4.56
C PHE A 115 8.30 -17.20 -3.18
N ASP A 116 8.72 -16.47 -2.16
CA ASP A 116 8.41 -16.74 -0.76
C ASP A 116 7.27 -15.84 -0.27
N ILE A 117 7.36 -14.54 -0.56
CA ILE A 117 6.38 -13.51 -0.19
C ILE A 117 5.71 -12.97 -1.45
N VAL A 118 4.41 -12.78 -1.39
CA VAL A 118 3.63 -12.09 -2.41
C VAL A 118 2.72 -11.06 -1.75
N VAL A 119 2.43 -9.95 -2.46
CA VAL A 119 1.74 -8.79 -1.88
C VAL A 119 0.47 -8.44 -2.67
N PRO A 120 -0.56 -9.31 -2.70
CA PRO A 120 -1.80 -9.02 -3.40
C PRO A 120 -2.64 -7.95 -2.71
N THR A 121 -3.48 -7.27 -3.49
CA THR A 121 -4.59 -6.48 -2.95
C THR A 121 -5.65 -7.40 -2.34
N GLY A 122 -6.19 -7.02 -1.19
CA GLY A 122 -7.04 -7.86 -0.35
C GLY A 122 -8.13 -8.65 -1.08
N PRO A 123 -9.01 -8.04 -1.90
CA PRO A 123 -10.07 -8.76 -2.62
C PRO A 123 -9.59 -9.95 -3.46
N TYR A 124 -8.35 -9.92 -3.95
CA TYR A 124 -7.76 -11.01 -4.74
C TYR A 124 -7.28 -12.20 -3.89
N VAL A 125 -7.12 -12.02 -2.58
CA VAL A 125 -6.70 -13.07 -1.63
C VAL A 125 -7.66 -14.25 -1.68
N THR A 126 -8.97 -14.01 -1.72
CA THR A 126 -9.98 -15.09 -1.82
C THR A 126 -9.72 -16.00 -3.02
N GLN A 127 -9.51 -15.40 -4.19
CA GLN A 127 -9.22 -16.15 -5.42
C GLN A 127 -7.89 -16.93 -5.30
N MET A 128 -6.89 -16.34 -4.65
CA MET A 128 -5.59 -16.98 -4.47
C MET A 128 -5.67 -18.16 -3.49
N ILE A 129 -6.51 -18.08 -2.46
CA ILE A 129 -6.81 -19.21 -1.56
C ILE A 129 -7.49 -20.34 -2.33
N GLU A 130 -8.55 -20.02 -3.09
CA GLU A 130 -9.31 -20.99 -3.89
C GLU A 130 -8.45 -21.73 -4.92
N LYS A 131 -7.50 -21.02 -5.52
CA LYS A 131 -6.55 -21.58 -6.49
C LYS A 131 -5.34 -22.28 -5.84
N GLY A 132 -5.20 -22.25 -4.52
CA GLY A 132 -4.07 -22.83 -3.82
C GLY A 132 -2.72 -22.14 -4.14
N LEU A 133 -2.73 -20.83 -4.38
CA LEU A 133 -1.53 -20.04 -4.75
C LEU A 133 -0.79 -19.49 -3.54
N ILE A 134 -1.43 -19.44 -2.38
CA ILE A 134 -0.86 -19.01 -1.11
C ILE A 134 -1.14 -20.06 -0.04
N GLN A 135 -0.27 -20.10 0.97
CA GLN A 135 -0.40 -21.03 2.08
C GLN A 135 -0.84 -20.33 3.36
N LYS A 136 -1.31 -21.11 4.33
CA LYS A 136 -1.66 -20.57 5.65
C LYS A 136 -0.43 -20.02 6.35
N LEU A 137 -0.62 -18.89 7.02
CA LEU A 137 0.37 -18.30 7.91
C LEU A 137 0.50 -19.11 9.20
N ASP A 138 1.73 -19.37 9.61
CA ASP A 138 2.01 -19.79 10.98
C ASP A 138 2.07 -18.53 11.87
N LYS A 139 0.94 -18.21 12.50
CA LYS A 139 0.83 -17.01 13.34
C LYS A 139 1.77 -17.03 14.55
N SER A 140 2.25 -18.20 14.96
CA SER A 140 3.26 -18.30 16.02
C SER A 140 4.61 -17.73 15.61
N LEU A 141 4.84 -17.58 14.30
CA LEU A 141 6.02 -16.94 13.70
C LEU A 141 5.81 -15.45 13.41
N ILE A 142 4.60 -14.92 13.63
CA ILE A 142 4.26 -13.51 13.40
C ILE A 142 3.64 -12.89 14.67
N PRO A 143 4.30 -12.94 15.84
CA PRO A 143 3.74 -12.38 17.06
C PRO A 143 3.50 -10.86 16.98
N ASN A 144 4.21 -10.10 16.13
CA ASN A 144 3.97 -8.67 15.91
C ASN A 144 2.66 -8.35 15.17
N MET A 145 1.89 -9.34 14.74
CA MET A 145 0.53 -9.09 14.27
C MET A 145 -0.33 -8.36 15.33
N VAL A 146 0.03 -8.43 16.60
CA VAL A 146 -0.59 -7.65 17.69
C VAL A 146 -0.46 -6.14 17.52
N ASN A 147 0.50 -5.67 16.72
CA ASN A 147 0.72 -4.25 16.43
C ASN A 147 -0.22 -3.72 15.36
N VAL A 148 -0.85 -4.59 14.57
CA VAL A 148 -1.82 -4.19 13.54
C VAL A 148 -3.12 -3.74 14.23
N ASP A 149 -3.67 -2.62 13.78
CA ASP A 149 -4.95 -2.11 14.27
C ASP A 149 -6.06 -3.11 13.94
N PRO A 150 -6.97 -3.41 14.88
CA PRO A 150 -8.08 -4.32 14.66
C PRO A 150 -8.95 -4.00 13.43
N ASN A 151 -9.03 -2.74 13.02
CA ASN A 151 -9.77 -2.33 11.83
C ASN A 151 -9.17 -2.89 10.53
N TYR A 152 -7.90 -3.28 10.54
CA TYR A 152 -7.19 -3.85 9.38
C TYR A 152 -6.99 -5.36 9.49
N LEU A 153 -7.57 -6.00 10.52
CA LEU A 153 -7.64 -7.46 10.68
C LEU A 153 -9.04 -7.96 10.34
N GLY A 154 -9.16 -9.26 10.09
CA GLY A 154 -10.46 -9.94 9.90
C GLY A 154 -11.27 -9.43 8.70
N GLN A 155 -10.60 -9.01 7.64
CA GLN A 155 -11.24 -8.50 6.44
C GLN A 155 -12.07 -9.59 5.73
N SER A 156 -13.04 -9.19 4.91
CA SER A 156 -13.98 -10.10 4.25
C SER A 156 -13.30 -11.19 3.39
N TRP A 157 -12.13 -10.92 2.85
CA TRP A 157 -11.36 -11.88 2.05
C TRP A 157 -10.54 -12.89 2.87
N ASP A 158 -10.30 -12.61 4.16
CA ASP A 158 -9.61 -13.50 5.09
C ASP A 158 -10.04 -13.19 6.54
N PRO A 159 -11.26 -13.58 6.96
CA PRO A 159 -11.85 -13.18 8.23
C PRO A 159 -11.07 -13.61 9.48
N THR A 160 -10.20 -14.57 9.34
CA THR A 160 -9.38 -15.08 10.45
C THR A 160 -7.92 -14.71 10.35
N ASN A 161 -7.50 -13.99 9.30
CA ASN A 161 -6.09 -13.73 8.98
C ASN A 161 -5.25 -15.01 8.92
N ASP A 162 -5.82 -16.06 8.35
CA ASP A 162 -5.12 -17.33 8.21
C ASP A 162 -4.13 -17.34 7.04
N TYR A 163 -4.29 -16.42 6.08
CA TYR A 163 -3.51 -16.37 4.85
C TYR A 163 -2.83 -15.02 4.61
N SER A 164 -3.30 -13.97 5.26
CA SER A 164 -2.88 -12.61 4.96
C SER A 164 -2.78 -11.73 6.19
N VAL A 165 -1.88 -10.75 6.14
CA VAL A 165 -1.80 -9.65 7.11
C VAL A 165 -1.60 -8.34 6.38
N CYS A 166 -2.20 -7.26 6.86
CA CYS A 166 -2.08 -5.94 6.28
C CYS A 166 -0.61 -5.55 6.13
N LYS A 167 -0.21 -5.18 4.90
CA LYS A 167 1.05 -4.47 4.63
C LYS A 167 0.79 -2.98 4.67
N ASN A 168 -0.07 -2.53 3.77
CA ASN A 168 -0.42 -1.12 3.63
C ASN A 168 -1.89 -0.98 3.23
N TRP A 169 -2.44 0.19 3.51
CA TRP A 169 -3.70 0.63 2.93
C TRP A 169 -3.60 2.06 2.43
N GLY A 170 -4.47 2.43 1.53
CA GLY A 170 -4.51 3.76 0.99
C GLY A 170 -5.80 4.03 0.22
N THR A 171 -5.77 5.10 -0.54
CA THR A 171 -6.93 5.57 -1.28
C THR A 171 -6.52 6.07 -2.66
N THR A 172 -7.51 6.21 -3.52
CA THR A 172 -7.39 6.83 -4.83
C THR A 172 -7.92 8.25 -4.79
N GLY A 173 -7.21 9.14 -5.40
CA GLY A 173 -7.57 10.54 -5.57
C GLY A 173 -6.93 11.12 -6.82
N PHE A 174 -6.76 12.42 -6.83
CA PHE A 174 -6.05 13.11 -7.90
C PHE A 174 -5.27 14.29 -7.35
N PHE A 175 -4.32 14.77 -8.12
CA PHE A 175 -3.61 15.99 -7.79
C PHE A 175 -3.40 16.85 -9.03
N TYR A 176 -3.30 18.14 -8.83
CA TYR A 176 -3.25 19.11 -9.92
C TYR A 176 -2.34 20.29 -9.60
N ASP A 177 -1.82 20.91 -10.65
CA ASP A 177 -0.99 22.09 -10.62
C ASP A 177 -1.87 23.35 -10.58
N THR A 178 -1.94 24.01 -9.44
CA THR A 178 -2.75 25.22 -9.22
C THR A 178 -2.26 26.44 -10.00
N SER A 179 -1.04 26.39 -10.53
CA SER A 179 -0.52 27.43 -11.42
C SER A 179 -1.08 27.32 -12.84
N LYS A 180 -1.58 26.12 -13.22
CA LYS A 180 -2.11 25.85 -14.56
C LYS A 180 -3.63 25.69 -14.56
N ILE A 181 -4.21 25.26 -13.46
CA ILE A 181 -5.65 25.02 -13.29
C ILE A 181 -6.19 26.07 -12.33
N SER A 182 -7.06 26.94 -12.83
CA SER A 182 -7.51 28.13 -12.13
C SER A 182 -8.61 27.88 -11.11
N LYS A 183 -9.38 26.78 -11.28
CA LYS A 183 -10.49 26.41 -10.41
C LYS A 183 -9.97 25.57 -9.25
N GLU A 184 -10.51 25.77 -8.06
CA GLU A 184 -10.33 24.84 -6.95
C GLU A 184 -11.15 23.56 -7.22
N LEU A 185 -10.46 22.39 -7.18
CA LEU A 185 -11.06 21.09 -7.46
C LEU A 185 -11.27 20.33 -6.14
N THR A 186 -12.45 19.70 -5.98
CA THR A 186 -12.81 18.98 -4.76
C THR A 186 -13.54 17.66 -5.04
N THR A 187 -14.07 17.49 -6.25
CA THR A 187 -14.89 16.33 -6.60
C THR A 187 -14.32 15.57 -7.79
N TRP A 188 -14.74 14.32 -7.96
CA TRP A 188 -14.44 13.56 -9.18
C TRP A 188 -15.03 14.19 -10.43
N GLN A 189 -16.19 14.87 -10.30
CA GLN A 189 -16.75 15.60 -11.44
C GLN A 189 -15.85 16.78 -11.83
N ASP A 190 -15.25 17.48 -10.85
CA ASP A 190 -14.27 18.53 -11.15
C ASP A 190 -13.05 17.98 -11.90
N PHE A 191 -12.56 16.78 -11.51
CA PHE A 191 -11.47 16.10 -12.21
C PHE A 191 -11.84 15.82 -13.67
N ILE A 192 -13.00 15.20 -13.90
CA ILE A 192 -13.53 14.86 -15.23
C ILE A 192 -13.67 16.12 -16.09
N ASP A 193 -14.35 17.15 -15.58
CA ASP A 193 -14.58 18.40 -16.31
C ASP A 193 -13.27 19.11 -16.67
N THR A 194 -12.30 19.08 -15.76
CA THR A 194 -10.98 19.67 -15.98
C THR A 194 -10.20 18.90 -17.04
N CYS A 195 -10.21 17.56 -17.00
CA CYS A 195 -9.58 16.72 -18.02
C CYS A 195 -10.21 16.90 -19.40
N MET A 196 -11.52 17.10 -19.48
CA MET A 196 -12.22 17.36 -20.74
C MET A 196 -12.11 18.82 -21.22
N GLY A 197 -11.75 19.74 -20.32
CA GLY A 197 -11.65 21.17 -20.55
C GLY A 197 -10.22 21.68 -20.63
N GLU A 198 -9.80 22.47 -19.64
CA GLU A 198 -8.52 23.19 -19.64
C GLU A 198 -7.29 22.29 -19.60
N ALA A 199 -7.40 21.06 -19.09
CA ALA A 199 -6.33 20.06 -19.08
C ALA A 199 -6.46 18.99 -20.18
N SER A 200 -7.30 19.19 -21.19
CA SER A 200 -7.46 18.25 -22.30
C SER A 200 -6.12 17.99 -23.01
N GLY A 201 -5.76 16.71 -23.15
CA GLY A 201 -4.47 16.30 -23.69
C GLY A 201 -3.29 16.54 -22.74
N ASN A 202 -3.54 16.92 -21.48
CA ASN A 202 -2.53 17.14 -20.46
C ASN A 202 -2.88 16.56 -19.09
N CYS A 203 -3.72 15.52 -19.10
CA CYS A 203 -4.16 14.76 -17.92
C CYS A 203 -3.73 13.30 -18.00
N SER A 204 -3.62 12.65 -16.84
CA SER A 204 -3.33 11.23 -16.70
C SER A 204 -4.35 10.55 -15.79
N VAL A 205 -4.62 9.28 -16.07
CA VAL A 205 -5.46 8.40 -15.25
C VAL A 205 -4.69 7.13 -14.87
N ILE A 206 -5.09 6.49 -13.77
CA ILE A 206 -4.50 5.22 -13.35
C ILE A 206 -4.79 4.12 -14.38
N ASP A 207 -3.76 3.32 -14.71
CA ASP A 207 -3.86 2.15 -15.59
C ASP A 207 -4.35 0.91 -14.84
N ALA A 208 -5.51 1.04 -14.20
CA ALA A 208 -6.21 -0.04 -13.52
C ALA A 208 -7.72 0.08 -13.79
N ALA A 209 -8.32 -0.97 -14.32
CA ALA A 209 -9.69 -0.93 -14.81
C ALA A 209 -10.72 -0.55 -13.73
N PRO A 210 -10.65 -1.10 -12.50
CA PRO A 210 -11.58 -0.71 -11.44
C PRO A 210 -11.47 0.78 -11.09
N ASN A 211 -10.25 1.32 -10.98
CA ASN A 211 -10.01 2.72 -10.64
C ASN A 211 -10.46 3.66 -11.74
N TYR A 212 -10.11 3.34 -12.99
CA TYR A 212 -10.51 4.14 -14.15
C TYR A 212 -12.02 4.25 -14.30
N CYS A 213 -12.73 3.14 -14.19
CA CYS A 213 -14.20 3.13 -14.21
C CYS A 213 -14.78 3.70 -12.90
N GLY A 214 -14.11 3.44 -11.77
CA GLY A 214 -14.47 3.93 -10.45
C GLY A 214 -14.58 5.45 -10.38
N MET A 215 -13.66 6.16 -11.01
CA MET A 215 -13.71 7.61 -11.12
C MET A 215 -15.08 8.11 -11.63
N TRP A 216 -15.61 7.47 -12.66
CA TRP A 216 -16.93 7.82 -13.21
C TRP A 216 -18.07 7.38 -12.28
N PHE A 217 -18.00 6.16 -11.71
CA PHE A 217 -19.01 5.70 -10.76
C PHE A 217 -19.10 6.60 -9.54
N TRP A 218 -17.95 6.96 -8.95
CA TRP A 218 -17.91 7.85 -7.79
C TRP A 218 -18.46 9.25 -8.11
N ALA A 219 -18.10 9.83 -9.27
CA ALA A 219 -18.64 11.11 -9.71
C ALA A 219 -20.18 11.11 -9.84
N ASN A 220 -20.75 9.98 -10.23
CA ASN A 220 -22.19 9.81 -10.44
C ASN A 220 -22.93 9.23 -9.22
N GLY A 221 -22.26 9.03 -8.07
CA GLY A 221 -22.85 8.44 -6.87
C GLY A 221 -23.33 7.00 -7.05
N ILE A 222 -22.74 6.27 -8.02
CA ILE A 222 -23.03 4.87 -8.30
C ILE A 222 -22.12 4.01 -7.41
N ASN A 223 -22.67 2.91 -6.89
CA ASN A 223 -21.87 1.95 -6.16
C ASN A 223 -20.76 1.41 -7.06
N TRP A 224 -19.52 1.59 -6.63
CA TRP A 224 -18.32 1.16 -7.37
C TRP A 224 -18.31 -0.35 -7.71
N ASN A 225 -18.94 -1.17 -6.87
CA ASN A 225 -19.07 -2.61 -7.09
C ASN A 225 -20.36 -3.00 -7.82
N THR A 226 -20.95 -2.09 -8.60
CA THR A 226 -22.19 -2.35 -9.35
C THR A 226 -21.99 -3.47 -10.38
N GLU A 227 -22.98 -4.35 -10.45
CA GLU A 227 -23.11 -5.36 -11.52
C GLU A 227 -24.24 -5.01 -12.49
N LYS A 228 -24.90 -3.87 -12.28
CA LYS A 228 -26.01 -3.44 -13.13
C LYS A 228 -25.51 -3.10 -14.53
N LYS A 229 -26.10 -3.80 -15.50
CA LYS A 229 -25.71 -3.60 -16.90
C LYS A 229 -25.85 -2.15 -17.36
N GLU A 230 -26.90 -1.48 -16.91
CA GLU A 230 -27.20 -0.09 -17.25
C GLU A 230 -26.12 0.87 -16.76
N ASP A 231 -25.62 0.67 -15.54
CA ASP A 231 -24.55 1.48 -14.97
C ASP A 231 -23.23 1.26 -15.75
N ILE A 232 -22.92 0.01 -16.08
CA ILE A 232 -21.69 -0.36 -16.79
C ILE A 232 -21.75 0.14 -18.24
N ASP A 233 -22.88 0.00 -18.93
CA ASP A 233 -23.05 0.48 -20.31
C ASP A 233 -22.95 2.03 -20.36
N ALA A 234 -23.49 2.74 -19.37
CA ALA A 234 -23.36 4.19 -19.30
C ALA A 234 -21.92 4.63 -19.03
N CYS A 235 -21.21 3.91 -18.15
CA CYS A 235 -19.78 4.11 -17.89
C CYS A 235 -18.97 3.89 -19.18
N GLU A 236 -19.19 2.78 -19.87
CA GLU A 236 -18.49 2.47 -21.14
C GLU A 236 -18.72 3.57 -22.18
N LYS A 237 -19.98 3.96 -22.39
CA LYS A 237 -20.31 5.01 -23.35
C LYS A 237 -19.55 6.30 -23.03
N PHE A 238 -19.60 6.76 -21.80
CA PHE A 238 -18.93 8.00 -21.42
C PHE A 238 -17.41 7.90 -21.53
N LEU A 239 -16.81 6.88 -20.91
CA LEU A 239 -15.36 6.77 -20.86
C LEU A 239 -14.73 6.53 -22.23
N VAL A 240 -15.33 5.70 -23.08
CA VAL A 240 -14.78 5.37 -24.40
C VAL A 240 -15.09 6.43 -25.45
N GLU A 241 -16.34 6.92 -25.49
CA GLU A 241 -16.79 7.80 -26.58
C GLU A 241 -16.49 9.27 -26.33
N GLU A 242 -16.55 9.71 -25.03
CA GLU A 242 -16.47 11.13 -24.68
C GLU A 242 -15.15 11.48 -23.96
N PHE A 243 -14.70 10.68 -22.98
CA PHE A 243 -13.59 11.04 -22.10
C PHE A 243 -12.21 10.63 -22.64
N ALA A 244 -12.07 9.44 -23.22
CA ALA A 244 -10.77 8.84 -23.57
C ALA A 244 -9.90 9.73 -24.48
N GLN A 245 -10.51 10.47 -25.41
CA GLN A 245 -9.80 11.36 -26.34
C GLN A 245 -9.08 12.53 -25.67
N HIS A 246 -9.39 12.83 -24.41
CA HIS A 246 -8.80 13.91 -23.63
C HIS A 246 -7.60 13.43 -22.80
N ILE A 247 -7.42 12.12 -22.65
CA ILE A 247 -6.39 11.52 -21.81
C ILE A 247 -5.06 11.49 -22.55
N LYS A 248 -4.01 12.02 -21.92
CA LYS A 248 -2.64 11.94 -22.44
C LYS A 248 -1.97 10.62 -22.13
N ALA A 249 -2.21 10.06 -20.93
CA ALA A 249 -1.60 8.80 -20.53
C ALA A 249 -2.49 8.00 -19.54
N PHE A 250 -2.35 6.69 -19.64
CA PHE A 250 -2.75 5.74 -18.60
C PHE A 250 -1.47 5.33 -17.88
N ASP A 251 -1.37 5.65 -16.60
CA ASP A 251 -0.12 5.52 -15.85
C ASP A 251 -0.39 5.20 -14.38
N SER A 252 0.05 4.03 -13.94
CA SER A 252 -0.08 3.61 -12.56
C SER A 252 1.02 4.18 -11.64
N TYR A 253 2.08 4.76 -12.23
CA TYR A 253 3.21 5.33 -11.49
C TYR A 253 3.53 6.76 -11.97
N PRO A 254 2.61 7.73 -11.76
CA PRO A 254 2.73 9.06 -12.34
C PRO A 254 3.84 9.91 -11.72
N SER A 255 4.38 9.51 -10.56
CA SER A 255 5.27 10.32 -9.75
C SER A 255 6.50 10.85 -10.50
N THR A 256 7.14 10.05 -11.35
CA THR A 256 8.31 10.49 -12.14
C THR A 256 7.92 11.49 -13.24
N LYS A 257 6.90 11.15 -14.01
CA LYS A 257 6.44 12.00 -15.12
C LYS A 257 5.89 13.35 -14.65
N LEU A 258 5.37 13.38 -13.44
CA LEU A 258 4.90 14.61 -12.82
C LEU A 258 6.02 15.53 -12.41
N ALA A 259 7.08 15.00 -11.81
CA ALA A 259 8.27 15.75 -11.50
C ALA A 259 8.89 16.35 -12.78
N GLU A 260 8.71 15.71 -13.93
CA GLU A 260 9.12 16.21 -15.26
C GLU A 260 8.13 17.22 -15.88
N GLY A 261 7.01 17.51 -15.21
CA GLY A 261 6.00 18.46 -15.71
C GLY A 261 5.12 17.91 -16.84
N ALA A 262 5.03 16.60 -16.97
CA ALA A 262 4.34 15.95 -18.08
C ALA A 262 2.82 16.18 -18.09
N PHE A 263 2.21 16.45 -16.93
CA PHE A 263 0.77 16.60 -16.75
C PHE A 263 0.46 17.86 -15.94
N SER A 264 -0.75 18.39 -16.07
CA SER A 264 -1.30 19.44 -15.20
C SER A 264 -2.21 18.87 -14.10
N ILE A 265 -2.75 17.69 -14.33
CA ILE A 265 -3.63 16.96 -13.41
C ILE A 265 -3.44 15.46 -13.63
N ALA A 266 -3.45 14.70 -12.56
CA ALA A 266 -3.34 13.25 -12.65
C ALA A 266 -4.12 12.54 -11.54
N MET A 267 -4.83 11.48 -11.90
CA MET A 267 -5.35 10.49 -10.98
C MET A 267 -4.19 9.67 -10.42
N ALA A 268 -4.18 9.41 -9.13
CA ALA A 268 -3.11 8.66 -8.48
C ALA A 268 -3.59 7.98 -7.19
N TRP A 269 -2.83 7.01 -6.73
CA TRP A 269 -2.90 6.57 -5.34
C TRP A 269 -2.17 7.58 -4.45
N ASN A 270 -2.62 7.70 -3.20
CA ASN A 270 -2.13 8.73 -2.28
C ASN A 270 -0.62 8.68 -2.02
N GLY A 271 -0.02 7.49 -1.88
CA GLY A 271 1.43 7.37 -1.70
C GLY A 271 2.24 7.79 -2.93
N ASP A 272 1.75 7.46 -4.14
CA ASP A 272 2.37 7.93 -5.39
C ASP A 272 2.30 9.45 -5.52
N ALA A 273 1.19 10.06 -5.11
CA ALA A 273 1.08 11.51 -5.06
C ALA A 273 2.10 12.12 -4.10
N ARG A 274 2.26 11.54 -2.91
CA ARG A 274 3.26 11.99 -1.94
C ARG A 274 4.68 11.84 -2.49
N GLN A 275 5.00 10.72 -3.12
CA GLN A 275 6.29 10.52 -3.78
C GLN A 275 6.51 11.52 -4.92
N ALA A 276 5.46 11.85 -5.70
CA ALA A 276 5.55 12.85 -6.76
C ALA A 276 5.95 14.22 -6.21
N PHE A 277 5.36 14.66 -5.11
CA PHE A 277 5.73 15.93 -4.47
C PHE A 277 7.18 15.93 -3.99
N THR A 278 7.65 14.84 -3.41
CA THR A 278 9.05 14.71 -3.00
C THR A 278 9.99 14.79 -4.21
N ARG A 279 9.64 14.12 -5.31
CA ARG A 279 10.46 14.15 -6.55
C ARG A 279 10.46 15.52 -7.22
N ILE A 280 9.35 16.26 -7.18
CA ILE A 280 9.28 17.65 -7.66
C ILE A 280 10.26 18.53 -6.88
N GLU A 281 10.26 18.44 -5.55
CA GLU A 281 11.17 19.19 -4.68
C GLU A 281 12.63 18.84 -4.95
N GLU A 282 12.96 17.57 -5.07
CA GLU A 282 14.32 17.10 -5.37
C GLU A 282 14.81 17.53 -6.77
N ALA A 283 13.91 17.69 -7.72
CA ALA A 283 14.19 18.23 -9.04
C ALA A 283 14.34 19.77 -9.07
N GLY A 284 14.18 20.45 -7.92
CA GLY A 284 14.25 21.89 -7.78
C GLY A 284 12.97 22.62 -8.21
N GLY A 285 11.85 21.89 -8.35
CA GLY A 285 10.52 22.43 -8.56
C GLY A 285 9.88 22.87 -7.25
N ASP A 286 8.75 23.55 -7.35
CA ASP A 286 7.97 24.00 -6.20
C ASP A 286 6.78 23.04 -5.97
N PRO A 287 6.84 22.15 -4.95
CA PRO A 287 5.72 21.25 -4.66
C PRO A 287 4.50 21.97 -4.06
N SER A 288 4.62 23.23 -3.64
CA SER A 288 3.51 24.00 -3.05
C SER A 288 2.42 24.38 -4.05
N VAL A 289 2.76 24.40 -5.34
CA VAL A 289 1.77 24.64 -6.41
C VAL A 289 0.90 23.41 -6.70
N TRP A 290 1.26 22.25 -6.16
CA TRP A 290 0.50 21.02 -6.36
C TRP A 290 -0.44 20.75 -5.19
N LYS A 291 -1.67 20.39 -5.48
CA LYS A 291 -2.70 20.09 -4.49
C LYS A 291 -3.22 18.68 -4.67
N TRP A 292 -3.20 17.89 -3.58
CA TRP A 292 -3.87 16.59 -3.49
C TRP A 292 -5.35 16.78 -3.19
N VAL A 293 -6.21 15.95 -3.81
CA VAL A 293 -7.65 15.92 -3.62
C VAL A 293 -8.10 14.48 -3.46
N LEU A 294 -8.77 14.19 -2.35
CA LEU A 294 -9.32 12.86 -2.07
C LEU A 294 -10.44 12.47 -3.06
N GLY A 295 -11.09 13.45 -3.67
CA GLY A 295 -12.22 13.22 -4.57
C GLY A 295 -13.50 12.82 -3.82
N THR A 296 -14.56 13.60 -4.02
CA THR A 296 -15.87 13.33 -3.42
C THR A 296 -16.90 13.04 -4.52
N PRO A 297 -18.08 12.44 -4.20
CA PRO A 297 -18.60 12.07 -2.87
C PRO A 297 -18.02 10.78 -2.28
N ASN A 298 -17.46 9.91 -3.09
CA ASN A 298 -16.87 8.64 -2.66
C ASN A 298 -15.54 8.43 -3.37
N THR A 299 -14.69 7.55 -2.81
CA THR A 299 -13.49 7.08 -3.46
C THR A 299 -13.13 5.66 -2.98
N GLU A 300 -12.01 5.13 -3.41
CA GLU A 300 -11.52 3.82 -3.03
C GLU A 300 -10.86 3.83 -1.65
N LEU A 301 -11.06 2.75 -0.89
CA LEU A 301 -10.14 2.26 0.14
C LEU A 301 -9.61 0.91 -0.32
N TRP A 302 -8.31 0.84 -0.56
CA TRP A 302 -7.64 -0.41 -0.87
C TRP A 302 -6.72 -0.84 0.28
N MET A 303 -6.47 -2.13 0.37
CA MET A 303 -5.51 -2.71 1.31
C MET A 303 -4.72 -3.79 0.59
N ASP A 304 -3.39 -3.68 0.65
CA ASP A 304 -2.49 -4.72 0.22
C ASP A 304 -2.01 -5.55 1.40
N THR A 305 -1.78 -6.82 1.16
CA THR A 305 -1.51 -7.77 2.22
C THR A 305 -0.25 -8.58 1.95
N TYR A 306 0.52 -8.85 2.98
CA TYR A 306 1.54 -9.89 2.93
C TYR A 306 0.89 -11.26 2.95
N CYS A 307 1.27 -12.10 1.99
CA CYS A 307 0.93 -13.51 1.93
C CYS A 307 2.20 -14.33 1.69
N VAL A 308 2.22 -15.58 2.18
CA VAL A 308 3.27 -16.54 1.87
C VAL A 308 2.84 -17.40 0.68
N ALA A 309 3.64 -17.44 -0.38
CA ALA A 309 3.31 -18.18 -1.59
C ALA A 309 3.20 -19.69 -1.31
N ALA A 310 2.31 -20.37 -2.00
CA ALA A 310 2.26 -21.82 -1.93
C ALA A 310 3.58 -22.43 -2.45
N GLY A 311 4.14 -23.38 -1.71
CA GLY A 311 5.43 -23.98 -2.05
C GLY A 311 6.62 -23.02 -1.93
N ALA A 312 6.51 -21.96 -1.13
CA ALA A 312 7.60 -21.05 -0.82
C ALA A 312 8.85 -21.83 -0.37
N PRO A 313 10.02 -21.65 -1.04
CA PRO A 313 11.24 -22.35 -0.67
C PRO A 313 11.72 -22.03 0.76
N ASN A 314 11.46 -20.79 1.22
CA ASN A 314 11.92 -20.28 2.50
C ASN A 314 10.75 -19.70 3.34
N ALA A 315 9.70 -20.49 3.53
CA ALA A 315 8.48 -20.03 4.22
C ALA A 315 8.73 -19.48 5.63
N GLU A 316 9.66 -20.06 6.41
CA GLU A 316 10.01 -19.54 7.74
C GLU A 316 10.69 -18.18 7.66
N ALA A 317 11.58 -17.96 6.69
CA ALA A 317 12.19 -16.66 6.45
C ALA A 317 11.15 -15.61 5.97
N ALA A 318 10.15 -16.06 5.21
CA ALA A 318 9.03 -15.20 4.82
C ALA A 318 8.23 -14.72 6.04
N HIS A 319 7.91 -15.61 6.96
CA HIS A 319 7.26 -15.23 8.22
C HIS A 319 8.14 -14.30 9.08
N ALA A 320 9.44 -14.54 9.12
CA ALA A 320 10.38 -13.68 9.83
C ALA A 320 10.41 -12.25 9.24
N TRP A 321 10.38 -12.13 7.91
CA TRP A 321 10.27 -10.84 7.23
C TRP A 321 8.97 -10.13 7.60
N ILE A 322 7.82 -10.79 7.40
CA ILE A 322 6.50 -10.22 7.71
C ILE A 322 6.46 -9.74 9.15
N ASN A 323 6.94 -10.57 10.05
CA ASN A 323 6.97 -10.25 11.45
C ASN A 323 7.90 -9.06 11.79
N TRP A 324 9.04 -8.94 11.13
CA TRP A 324 9.98 -7.84 11.29
C TRP A 324 9.41 -6.52 10.76
N ASP A 325 8.72 -6.54 9.60
CA ASP A 325 8.07 -5.37 9.02
C ASP A 325 6.91 -4.83 9.90
N LEU A 326 6.32 -5.70 10.71
CA LEU A 326 5.31 -5.32 11.71
C LEU A 326 5.89 -4.75 13.02
N ILE A 327 7.18 -4.48 13.11
CA ILE A 327 7.78 -3.67 14.18
C ILE A 327 7.53 -2.19 13.86
N PRO A 328 7.04 -1.38 14.82
CA PRO A 328 6.69 0.02 14.55
C PRO A 328 7.78 0.83 13.86
N GLU A 329 9.02 0.72 14.29
CA GLU A 329 10.15 1.46 13.72
C GLU A 329 10.45 1.03 12.27
N VAL A 330 10.31 -0.25 11.97
CA VAL A 330 10.50 -0.80 10.61
C VAL A 330 9.37 -0.36 9.71
N SER A 331 8.14 -0.53 10.18
CA SER A 331 6.92 -0.14 9.49
C SER A 331 6.88 1.34 9.13
N ILE A 332 7.26 2.23 10.07
CA ILE A 332 7.32 3.67 9.83
C ILE A 332 8.44 4.05 8.87
N LYS A 333 9.56 3.31 8.90
CA LYS A 333 10.63 3.52 7.92
C LYS A 333 10.12 3.19 6.50
N ASP A 334 9.42 2.09 6.32
CA ASP A 334 8.83 1.71 5.03
C ASP A 334 7.76 2.73 4.59
N LEU A 335 6.85 3.15 5.51
CA LEU A 335 5.87 4.21 5.29
C LEU A 335 6.52 5.51 4.80
N SER A 336 7.62 5.90 5.41
CA SER A 336 8.32 7.15 5.04
C SER A 336 8.85 7.14 3.61
N TYR A 337 9.14 5.96 3.07
CA TYR A 337 9.54 5.77 1.69
C TYR A 337 8.33 5.75 0.74
N HIS A 338 7.40 4.81 0.92
CA HIS A 338 6.32 4.59 -0.04
C HIS A 338 5.11 5.53 0.15
N GLY A 339 4.93 6.12 1.33
CA GLY A 339 3.88 7.11 1.57
C GLY A 339 2.48 6.56 1.85
N TYR A 340 2.35 5.28 2.20
CA TYR A 340 1.08 4.64 2.54
C TYR A 340 0.99 4.30 4.02
N HIS A 341 -0.21 4.28 4.58
CA HIS A 341 -0.47 3.86 5.95
C HIS A 341 -0.26 2.35 6.10
N THR A 342 0.49 1.92 7.10
CA THR A 342 0.87 0.51 7.28
C THR A 342 -0.06 -0.29 8.20
N GLY A 343 -1.21 0.27 8.58
CA GLY A 343 -2.20 -0.42 9.41
C GLY A 343 -1.80 -0.62 10.86
N MET A 344 -0.76 0.05 11.36
CA MET A 344 -0.35 -0.05 12.76
C MET A 344 -1.31 0.67 13.70
N LYS A 345 -1.44 0.16 14.93
CA LYS A 345 -2.11 0.86 16.04
C LYS A 345 -1.41 2.17 16.38
N ASN A 346 -2.17 3.16 16.85
CA ASN A 346 -1.65 4.42 17.38
C ASN A 346 -0.68 5.12 16.43
N MET A 347 -0.94 5.06 15.12
CA MET A 347 -0.02 5.53 14.09
C MET A 347 0.37 7.01 14.29
N SER A 348 -0.57 7.88 14.70
CA SER A 348 -0.28 9.30 14.95
C SER A 348 0.78 9.49 16.02
N ASP A 349 0.69 8.74 17.11
CA ASP A 349 1.65 8.81 18.22
C ASP A 349 3.01 8.25 17.79
N LEU A 350 2.99 7.12 17.06
CA LEU A 350 4.21 6.50 16.52
C LEU A 350 4.93 7.44 15.55
N ILE A 351 4.22 8.14 14.68
CA ILE A 351 4.82 9.11 13.76
C ILE A 351 5.41 10.28 14.56
N ALA A 352 4.70 10.80 15.55
CA ALA A 352 5.22 11.90 16.38
C ALA A 352 6.50 11.52 17.11
N GLU A 353 6.66 10.26 17.51
CA GLU A 353 7.83 9.75 18.21
C GLU A 353 8.98 9.39 17.26
N ILE A 354 8.68 8.62 16.19
CA ILE A 354 9.70 7.97 15.35
C ILE A 354 10.07 8.82 14.14
N ALA A 355 9.09 9.51 13.55
CA ALA A 355 9.25 10.30 12.33
C ALA A 355 8.61 11.69 12.43
N PRO A 356 8.99 12.52 13.44
CA PRO A 356 8.36 13.82 13.66
C PRO A 356 8.52 14.81 12.50
N ASP A 357 9.48 14.57 11.61
CA ASP A 357 9.75 15.38 10.42
C ASP A 357 9.01 14.85 9.18
N LEU A 358 8.09 13.88 9.33
CA LEU A 358 7.30 13.36 8.20
C LEU A 358 6.44 14.47 7.61
N THR A 359 6.69 14.78 6.34
CA THR A 359 5.94 15.81 5.63
C THR A 359 4.73 15.22 4.92
N ARG A 360 3.71 16.06 4.68
CA ARG A 360 2.49 15.71 3.93
C ARG A 360 1.72 14.53 4.52
N GLY A 361 1.62 14.51 5.85
CA GLY A 361 0.83 13.51 6.57
C GLY A 361 -0.65 13.53 6.17
N GLU A 362 -1.18 14.68 5.74
CA GLU A 362 -2.55 14.85 5.23
C GLU A 362 -2.87 14.00 3.98
N ILE A 363 -1.85 13.47 3.30
CA ILE A 363 -2.01 12.54 2.18
C ILE A 363 -2.01 11.07 2.64
N ILE A 364 -1.58 10.81 3.87
CA ILE A 364 -1.44 9.45 4.43
C ILE A 364 -2.55 9.17 5.46
N PHE A 365 -2.86 10.17 6.28
CA PHE A 365 -3.77 10.04 7.42
C PHE A 365 -5.07 10.77 7.13
N TYR A 366 -6.16 10.03 7.25
CA TYR A 366 -7.51 10.50 7.00
C TYR A 366 -8.32 10.40 8.29
N ASP A 367 -9.23 11.33 8.52
CA ASP A 367 -10.16 11.27 9.63
C ASP A 367 -11.31 10.29 9.36
N ASP A 368 -12.10 10.00 10.41
CA ASP A 368 -13.19 9.03 10.32
C ASP A 368 -14.26 9.43 9.30
N ASP A 369 -14.52 10.73 9.12
CA ASP A 369 -15.50 11.23 8.13
C ASP A 369 -14.98 11.00 6.70
N GLN A 370 -13.69 11.20 6.46
CA GLN A 370 -13.04 10.92 5.18
C GLN A 370 -13.05 9.41 4.89
N ILE A 371 -12.66 8.59 5.88
CA ILE A 371 -12.65 7.13 5.74
C ILE A 371 -14.07 6.60 5.46
N ALA A 372 -15.10 7.18 6.07
CA ALA A 372 -16.49 6.78 5.84
C ALA A 372 -16.97 7.03 4.40
N THR A 373 -16.30 7.87 3.62
CA THR A 373 -16.59 8.07 2.19
C THR A 373 -15.92 7.05 1.29
N MET A 374 -14.98 6.26 1.82
CA MET A 374 -14.20 5.30 1.04
C MET A 374 -14.93 3.97 0.90
N GLN A 375 -14.75 3.34 -0.24
CA GLN A 375 -15.38 2.06 -0.60
C GLN A 375 -14.30 1.03 -0.91
N THR A 376 -14.40 -0.15 -0.32
CA THR A 376 -13.53 -1.27 -0.67
C THR A 376 -14.04 -1.97 -1.92
N GLN A 377 -13.12 -2.34 -2.82
CA GLN A 377 -13.43 -3.15 -3.99
C GLN A 377 -13.93 -4.55 -3.59
N VAL A 378 -14.90 -5.05 -4.36
CA VAL A 378 -15.28 -6.45 -4.37
C VAL A 378 -15.07 -6.98 -5.79
N ILE A 379 -14.43 -8.13 -5.92
CA ILE A 379 -14.29 -8.79 -7.23
C ILE A 379 -15.65 -9.35 -7.63
N THR A 380 -16.21 -8.79 -8.69
CA THR A 380 -17.51 -9.17 -9.24
C THR A 380 -17.36 -9.66 -10.67
N PRO A 381 -18.36 -10.36 -11.23
CA PRO A 381 -18.39 -10.71 -12.66
C PRO A 381 -18.29 -9.51 -13.61
N ALA A 382 -18.53 -8.30 -13.13
CA ALA A 382 -18.38 -7.08 -13.93
C ALA A 382 -16.91 -6.75 -14.26
N LEU A 383 -15.92 -7.30 -13.54
CA LEU A 383 -14.51 -6.97 -13.71
C LEU A 383 -14.04 -7.12 -15.17
N ASP A 384 -14.42 -8.21 -15.85
CA ASP A 384 -14.05 -8.43 -17.26
C ASP A 384 -14.56 -7.29 -18.17
N ARG A 385 -15.76 -6.76 -17.87
CA ARG A 385 -16.31 -5.62 -18.61
C ARG A 385 -15.55 -4.33 -18.32
N LEU A 386 -15.13 -4.11 -17.07
CA LEU A 386 -14.32 -2.93 -16.71
C LEU A 386 -12.96 -2.98 -17.41
N ILE A 387 -12.34 -4.15 -17.49
CA ILE A 387 -11.08 -4.36 -18.24
C ILE A 387 -11.28 -4.05 -19.73
N ASP A 388 -12.38 -4.49 -20.34
CA ASP A 388 -12.72 -4.20 -21.72
C ASP A 388 -12.91 -2.69 -21.97
N ILE A 389 -13.57 -1.97 -21.05
CA ILE A 389 -13.73 -0.51 -21.09
C ILE A 389 -12.37 0.19 -21.08
N LEU A 390 -11.47 -0.18 -20.17
CA LEU A 390 -10.13 0.37 -20.09
C LEU A 390 -9.36 0.16 -21.42
N ASN A 391 -9.39 -1.07 -21.95
CA ASN A 391 -8.70 -1.41 -23.20
C ASN A 391 -9.24 -0.62 -24.41
N LYS A 392 -10.56 -0.46 -24.52
CA LYS A 392 -11.19 0.37 -25.55
C LYS A 392 -10.81 1.84 -25.41
N SER A 393 -10.77 2.36 -24.18
CA SER A 393 -10.37 3.73 -23.92
C SER A 393 -8.91 3.98 -24.28
N LYS A 394 -8.00 3.05 -23.93
CA LYS A 394 -6.60 3.12 -24.36
C LYS A 394 -6.44 3.12 -25.88
N ALA A 395 -7.18 2.26 -26.59
CA ALA A 395 -7.17 2.22 -28.04
C ALA A 395 -7.68 3.55 -28.66
N LYS A 396 -8.66 4.18 -28.03
CA LYS A 396 -9.23 5.46 -28.47
C LYS A 396 -8.28 6.64 -28.22
N ALA A 397 -7.59 6.66 -27.09
CA ALA A 397 -6.63 7.71 -26.73
C ALA A 397 -5.33 7.63 -27.58
N GLY A 398 -4.93 6.43 -28.01
CA GLY A 398 -3.75 6.19 -28.85
C GLY A 398 -3.94 6.39 -30.35
N GLY A 399 -5.17 6.59 -30.80
CA GLY A 399 -5.52 6.87 -32.21
C GLY A 399 -5.64 8.34 -32.47
#